data_8360de2237bf5693a6d37ba3f1418a0a
#
_entry.id   8360de2237bf5693a6d37ba3f1418a0a
#
_cell.length_a   1.000
_cell.length_b   1.000
_cell.length_c   1.000
_cell.angle_alpha   90.00
_cell.angle_beta   90.00
_cell.angle_gamma   90.00
#
_symmetry.space_group_name_H-M   'P 1'
#
loop_
_entity.id
_entity.type
_entity.pdbx_description
1 polymer ?
#
loop_
_entity_poly.entity_id
_entity_poly.type
_entity_poly.pdbx_seq_one_letter_code
_entity_poly.pdbx_strand_id
1 'polypeptide(L)'
;MSDLEIDAASAADIAKFEVQLSRYLSGELDDDVFRVFRLNNGIYGQRQGGHNQMIRIKAPFGTITAPQLDRMADIATEYSRGWGHLTTRQAIQFHYVQLERVPDLLRDIAVVGLTSREACGDTVRNVQGCHLAGACPSEVLDITPWAEAAFKHFLRNPLGQRLPRKFKINFSGCASDCGQAMFNDVGIIATTRTNEDGSIEAGFRVFIAGGLGANPHAALALEPFTAKEDLLPTIESVLRVFEQTGNRDNKLRARMKWVVDNLGFEEVQRRVLKVRHFLLGSSSWPGGIPVEVLERGDAPAGIAGAAGNTAMGQGTPVVLRRPGAFERWEDSNVIRGAAKGTVSAIAHARLGDVTAAQFRGLAGIVREFGVDVRVTNRQNFAIRNLTEAQLPLLFDRLTALDMASPSAELVSDVVACPGADTCNLAVTQSRGLADAIGSALQAEGLAEVGGLRINISGCTNSCGQHHVADIGFHGAERRAHGKSAPGYTMLLGGFVGDAKIEFGERATRLPAKSAPEAVVRVVRRFNDERDAGESFRGWIDRSGGVATLGKELKELDVFPKPDEDPSFFVDYDETGPYTAEIGESECAT
;
A
#
# COMPACT_ATOMS: atom_id res chain seq x y z
N MET A 1 24.80 18.57 18.27
CA MET A 1 24.13 18.20 17.02
C MET A 1 25.28 17.99 16.04
N SER A 2 25.63 16.73 15.73
CA SER A 2 26.58 16.45 14.64
C SER A 2 25.96 16.97 13.35
N ASP A 3 26.74 17.69 12.55
CA ASP A 3 26.36 18.11 11.21
C ASP A 3 25.96 16.86 10.41
N LEU A 4 24.65 16.60 10.30
CA LEU A 4 24.11 15.53 9.49
C LEU A 4 24.33 15.96 8.04
N GLU A 5 25.34 15.41 7.41
CA GLU A 5 25.76 15.76 6.06
C GLU A 5 24.81 15.10 5.04
N ILE A 6 24.27 15.90 4.11
CA ILE A 6 23.46 15.37 2.99
C ILE A 6 24.41 14.61 2.05
N ASP A 7 24.06 13.38 1.68
CA ASP A 7 24.85 12.62 0.71
C ASP A 7 24.94 13.34 -0.64
N ALA A 8 26.06 13.13 -1.34
CA ALA A 8 26.38 13.86 -2.58
C ALA A 8 25.32 13.66 -3.69
N ALA A 9 24.69 12.49 -3.77
CA ALA A 9 23.67 12.22 -4.79
C ALA A 9 22.37 12.97 -4.48
N SER A 10 21.96 13.01 -3.22
CA SER A 10 20.81 13.80 -2.78
C SER A 10 21.06 15.30 -2.94
N ALA A 11 22.25 15.79 -2.60
CA ALA A 11 22.62 17.19 -2.82
C ALA A 11 22.56 17.57 -4.31
N ALA A 12 23.04 16.70 -5.20
CA ALA A 12 22.97 16.92 -6.66
C ALA A 12 21.52 16.93 -7.18
N ASP A 13 20.66 16.02 -6.70
CA ASP A 13 19.23 15.99 -7.06
C ASP A 13 18.52 17.29 -6.62
N ILE A 14 18.80 17.79 -5.41
CA ILE A 14 18.22 19.02 -4.86
C ILE A 14 18.66 20.22 -5.67
N ALA A 15 19.98 20.38 -5.91
CA ALA A 15 20.50 21.47 -6.71
C ALA A 15 19.89 21.50 -8.12
N LYS A 16 19.73 20.31 -8.75
CA LYS A 16 19.05 20.20 -10.04
C LYS A 16 17.59 20.61 -9.94
N PHE A 17 16.89 20.26 -8.86
CA PHE A 17 15.50 20.64 -8.65
C PHE A 17 15.35 22.16 -8.53
N GLU A 18 16.23 22.83 -7.78
CA GLU A 18 16.24 24.30 -7.64
C GLU A 18 16.41 25.02 -8.97
N VAL A 19 17.36 24.56 -9.79
CA VAL A 19 17.58 25.13 -11.13
C VAL A 19 16.33 24.99 -12.00
N GLN A 20 15.69 23.80 -12.04
CA GLN A 20 14.49 23.61 -12.85
C GLN A 20 13.28 24.37 -12.30
N LEU A 21 13.14 24.45 -10.98
CA LEU A 21 12.09 25.26 -10.34
C LEU A 21 12.25 26.75 -10.68
N SER A 22 13.47 27.29 -10.58
CA SER A 22 13.74 28.69 -10.95
C SER A 22 13.38 28.98 -12.39
N ARG A 23 13.73 28.10 -13.33
CA ARG A 23 13.39 28.23 -14.75
C ARG A 23 11.89 28.15 -15.00
N TYR A 24 11.19 27.30 -14.24
CA TYR A 24 9.73 27.20 -14.30
C TYR A 24 9.05 28.48 -13.80
N LEU A 25 9.46 28.97 -12.63
CA LEU A 25 8.90 30.18 -12.04
C LEU A 25 9.20 31.46 -12.86
N SER A 26 10.32 31.49 -13.61
CA SER A 26 10.62 32.58 -14.55
C SER A 26 9.89 32.47 -15.89
N GLY A 27 9.18 31.38 -16.15
CA GLY A 27 8.48 31.12 -17.41
C GLY A 27 9.38 30.62 -18.55
N GLU A 28 10.66 30.27 -18.26
CA GLU A 28 11.57 29.68 -19.24
C GLU A 28 11.30 28.19 -19.51
N LEU A 29 10.61 27.50 -18.58
CA LEU A 29 10.32 26.09 -18.66
C LEU A 29 8.81 25.88 -18.77
N ASP A 30 8.41 25.13 -19.78
CA ASP A 30 7.01 24.74 -20.00
C ASP A 30 6.45 23.87 -18.86
N ASP A 31 5.17 24.02 -18.55
CA ASP A 31 4.49 23.31 -17.45
C ASP A 31 4.56 21.78 -17.62
N ASP A 32 4.35 21.28 -18.83
CA ASP A 32 4.38 19.85 -19.12
C ASP A 32 5.78 19.25 -18.90
N VAL A 33 6.82 20.00 -19.29
CA VAL A 33 8.21 19.58 -19.09
C VAL A 33 8.56 19.58 -17.60
N PHE A 34 8.17 20.66 -16.89
CA PHE A 34 8.40 20.74 -15.43
C PHE A 34 7.58 19.68 -14.69
N ARG A 35 6.35 19.40 -15.10
CA ARG A 35 5.50 18.35 -14.50
C ARG A 35 6.18 16.98 -14.55
N VAL A 36 6.71 16.54 -15.68
CA VAL A 36 7.43 15.27 -15.79
C VAL A 36 8.64 15.25 -14.86
N PHE A 37 9.38 16.36 -14.79
CA PHE A 37 10.55 16.48 -13.93
C PHE A 37 10.17 16.40 -12.44
N ARG A 38 9.18 17.18 -11.95
CA ARG A 38 8.78 17.17 -10.54
C ARG A 38 8.17 15.82 -10.11
N LEU A 39 7.44 15.14 -11.02
CA LEU A 39 6.92 13.79 -10.76
C LEU A 39 8.05 12.80 -10.48
N ASN A 40 9.15 12.85 -11.23
CA ASN A 40 10.32 11.99 -10.97
C ASN A 40 11.01 12.31 -9.64
N ASN A 41 10.75 13.48 -9.07
CA ASN A 41 11.21 13.88 -7.74
C ASN A 41 10.16 13.62 -6.64
N GLY A 42 9.07 12.93 -6.94
CA GLY A 42 8.06 12.54 -5.94
C GLY A 42 7.01 13.61 -5.64
N ILE A 43 6.89 14.64 -6.50
CA ILE A 43 6.06 15.82 -6.28
C ILE A 43 4.88 15.82 -7.24
N TYR A 44 3.69 15.98 -6.70
CA TYR A 44 2.41 15.95 -7.41
C TYR A 44 1.63 17.25 -7.20
N GLY A 45 1.10 17.85 -8.27
CA GLY A 45 0.08 18.88 -8.15
C GLY A 45 -1.23 18.36 -7.57
N GLN A 46 -1.86 19.12 -6.71
CA GLN A 46 -3.12 18.78 -6.07
C GLN A 46 -4.33 19.38 -6.79
N ARG A 47 -5.52 18.80 -6.52
CA ARG A 47 -6.82 19.28 -7.01
C ARG A 47 -7.07 20.77 -6.72
N GLN A 48 -6.60 21.25 -5.59
CA GLN A 48 -6.74 22.66 -5.19
C GLN A 48 -6.04 23.64 -6.13
N GLY A 49 -5.21 23.14 -7.05
CA GLY A 49 -4.49 23.96 -7.99
C GLY A 49 -3.48 24.91 -7.35
N GLY A 50 -3.07 25.93 -8.09
CA GLY A 50 -2.03 26.85 -7.69
C GLY A 50 -0.71 26.11 -7.43
N HIS A 51 0.05 26.57 -6.44
CA HIS A 51 1.32 25.95 -6.08
C HIS A 51 1.19 24.84 -5.00
N ASN A 52 -0.03 24.35 -4.72
CA ASN A 52 -0.23 23.26 -3.77
C ASN A 52 0.27 21.93 -4.33
N GLN A 53 1.23 21.32 -3.64
CA GLN A 53 1.83 20.06 -4.02
C GLN A 53 1.63 18.98 -2.95
N MET A 54 1.52 17.73 -3.39
CA MET A 54 1.70 16.56 -2.54
C MET A 54 3.12 16.03 -2.74
N ILE A 55 3.86 15.84 -1.67
CA ILE A 55 5.17 15.21 -1.69
C ILE A 55 5.08 13.82 -1.12
N ARG A 56 5.62 12.83 -1.83
CA ARG A 56 5.68 11.44 -1.40
C ARG A 56 7.10 11.06 -1.04
N ILE A 57 7.30 10.69 0.22
CA ILE A 57 8.59 10.24 0.76
C ILE A 57 8.63 8.72 0.72
N LYS A 58 9.71 8.15 0.18
CA LYS A 58 9.93 6.70 0.19
C LYS A 58 10.33 6.25 1.61
N ALA A 59 9.67 5.19 2.08
CA ALA A 59 10.11 4.37 3.20
C ALA A 59 10.28 2.94 2.67
N PRO A 60 11.49 2.55 2.26
CA PRO A 60 11.72 1.23 1.66
C PRO A 60 11.27 0.12 2.60
N PHE A 61 10.48 -0.84 2.07
CA PHE A 61 9.84 -1.93 2.84
C PHE A 61 9.19 -1.46 4.16
N GLY A 62 8.78 -0.18 4.23
CA GLY A 62 8.11 0.45 5.36
C GLY A 62 9.01 0.91 6.49
N THR A 63 10.33 0.66 6.45
CA THR A 63 11.24 0.99 7.55
C THR A 63 11.34 2.48 7.76
N ILE A 64 11.23 2.91 9.03
CA ILE A 64 11.39 4.29 9.46
C ILE A 64 12.03 4.34 10.85
N THR A 65 13.06 5.15 11.01
CA THR A 65 13.83 5.31 12.26
C THR A 65 13.27 6.43 13.14
N ALA A 66 13.65 6.47 14.42
CA ALA A 66 13.23 7.54 15.32
C ALA A 66 13.63 8.96 14.84
N PRO A 67 14.87 9.21 14.35
CA PRO A 67 15.19 10.52 13.77
C PRO A 67 14.35 10.86 12.53
N GLN A 68 14.00 9.86 11.72
CA GLN A 68 13.12 10.05 10.56
C GLN A 68 11.69 10.38 10.98
N LEU A 69 11.16 9.72 12.02
CA LEU A 69 9.85 10.04 12.60
C LEU A 69 9.79 11.46 13.15
N ASP A 70 10.83 11.92 13.88
CA ASP A 70 10.92 13.31 14.32
C ASP A 70 10.91 14.29 13.14
N ARG A 71 11.67 13.96 12.07
CA ARG A 71 11.67 14.80 10.87
C ARG A 71 10.29 14.81 10.17
N MET A 72 9.55 13.68 10.17
CA MET A 72 8.16 13.69 9.66
C MET A 72 7.24 14.61 10.49
N ALA A 73 7.44 14.68 11.80
CA ALA A 73 6.71 15.62 12.67
C ALA A 73 7.03 17.09 12.34
N ASP A 74 8.32 17.40 12.10
CA ASP A 74 8.72 18.76 11.70
C ASP A 74 8.08 19.13 10.35
N ILE A 75 8.17 18.24 9.35
CA ILE A 75 7.59 18.44 8.02
C ILE A 75 6.07 18.62 8.09
N ALA A 76 5.37 17.80 8.90
CA ALA A 76 3.94 17.92 9.10
C ALA A 76 3.55 19.31 9.59
N THR A 77 4.33 19.86 10.53
CA THR A 77 4.09 21.16 11.15
C THR A 77 4.47 22.32 10.23
N GLU A 78 5.61 22.20 9.56
CA GLU A 78 6.24 23.34 8.89
C GLU A 78 5.79 23.52 7.44
N TYR A 79 5.54 22.41 6.72
CA TYR A 79 5.25 22.42 5.29
C TYR A 79 3.84 21.93 4.94
N SER A 80 3.17 21.21 5.84
CA SER A 80 1.84 20.65 5.64
C SER A 80 0.83 21.26 6.60
N ARG A 81 -0.30 20.60 6.83
CA ARG A 81 -1.37 21.06 7.74
C ARG A 81 -1.35 20.36 9.11
N GLY A 82 -0.16 20.03 9.63
CA GLY A 82 0.02 19.37 10.92
C GLY A 82 -0.08 17.84 10.87
N TRP A 83 -0.21 17.24 9.69
CA TRP A 83 -0.31 15.79 9.53
C TRP A 83 0.35 15.29 8.24
N GLY A 84 0.68 14.00 8.20
CA GLY A 84 1.11 13.24 7.03
C GLY A 84 0.20 12.02 6.82
N HIS A 85 0.16 11.48 5.61
CA HIS A 85 -0.68 10.36 5.21
C HIS A 85 0.15 9.13 4.86
N LEU A 86 -0.11 8.01 5.54
CA LEU A 86 0.47 6.71 5.23
C LEU A 86 -0.24 6.10 4.01
N THR A 87 0.52 5.56 3.09
CA THR A 87 -0.05 5.00 1.87
C THR A 87 -0.08 3.46 1.89
N THR A 88 -0.96 2.86 1.10
CA THR A 88 -0.98 1.41 0.83
C THR A 88 0.32 0.90 0.18
N ARG A 89 1.29 1.78 -0.12
CA ARG A 89 2.62 1.43 -0.62
C ARG A 89 3.74 1.76 0.36
N GLN A 90 3.43 1.79 1.64
CA GLN A 90 4.40 2.00 2.72
C GLN A 90 5.22 3.30 2.52
N ALA A 91 4.65 4.30 1.89
CA ALA A 91 5.25 5.62 1.71
C ALA A 91 4.46 6.64 2.52
N ILE A 92 5.07 7.79 2.82
CA ILE A 92 4.43 8.87 3.56
C ILE A 92 4.20 10.04 2.61
N GLN A 93 3.00 10.63 2.66
CA GLN A 93 2.63 11.79 1.86
C GLN A 93 2.39 13.00 2.75
N PHE A 94 2.89 14.15 2.31
CA PHE A 94 2.52 15.45 2.87
C PHE A 94 1.81 16.25 1.81
N HIS A 95 0.68 16.83 2.19
CA HIS A 95 -0.21 17.58 1.33
C HIS A 95 -0.12 19.07 1.60
N TYR A 96 -0.58 19.89 0.64
CA TYR A 96 -0.63 21.35 0.71
C TYR A 96 0.74 22.03 0.81
N VAL A 97 1.81 21.34 0.45
CA VAL A 97 3.16 21.91 0.39
C VAL A 97 3.25 22.94 -0.73
N GLN A 98 3.71 24.14 -0.43
CA GLN A 98 3.91 25.16 -1.46
C GLN A 98 5.12 24.82 -2.34
N LEU A 99 4.99 24.95 -3.65
CA LEU A 99 5.99 24.53 -4.61
C LEU A 99 7.36 25.18 -4.36
N GLU A 100 7.37 26.45 -3.97
CA GLU A 100 8.56 27.23 -3.66
C GLU A 100 9.32 26.70 -2.44
N ARG A 101 8.60 26.04 -1.50
CA ARG A 101 9.16 25.45 -0.28
C ARG A 101 9.69 24.03 -0.48
N VAL A 102 9.48 23.44 -1.67
CA VAL A 102 9.89 22.05 -1.95
C VAL A 102 11.38 21.83 -1.80
N PRO A 103 12.30 22.71 -2.29
CA PRO A 103 13.74 22.49 -2.11
C PRO A 103 14.17 22.37 -0.64
N ASP A 104 13.57 23.17 0.25
CA ASP A 104 13.87 23.13 1.69
C ASP A 104 13.40 21.80 2.30
N LEU A 105 12.18 21.37 1.97
CA LEU A 105 11.66 20.07 2.41
C LEU A 105 12.55 18.92 1.90
N LEU A 106 13.04 18.98 0.65
CA LEU A 106 13.94 17.96 0.12
C LEU A 106 15.28 17.89 0.89
N ARG A 107 15.82 19.03 1.36
CA ARG A 107 16.97 19.05 2.26
C ARG A 107 16.65 18.42 3.60
N ASP A 108 15.51 18.75 4.16
CA ASP A 108 15.08 18.25 5.44
C ASP A 108 14.94 16.72 5.48
N ILE A 109 14.40 16.10 4.43
CA ILE A 109 14.34 14.64 4.35
C ILE A 109 15.71 14.02 4.06
N ALA A 110 16.55 14.68 3.27
CA ALA A 110 17.87 14.17 2.91
C ALA A 110 18.81 14.11 4.12
N VAL A 111 18.74 15.08 5.04
CA VAL A 111 19.52 15.09 6.29
C VAL A 111 19.32 13.83 7.14
N VAL A 112 18.13 13.21 7.08
CA VAL A 112 17.82 11.95 7.79
C VAL A 112 17.90 10.71 6.88
N GLY A 113 18.52 10.83 5.70
CA GLY A 113 18.72 9.73 4.75
C GLY A 113 17.45 9.27 4.02
N LEU A 114 16.41 10.11 3.98
CA LEU A 114 15.18 9.84 3.21
C LEU A 114 15.21 10.54 1.86
N THR A 115 14.36 10.08 0.94
CA THR A 115 14.21 10.66 -0.39
C THR A 115 12.79 10.58 -0.91
N SER A 116 12.40 11.55 -1.71
CA SER A 116 11.18 11.50 -2.53
C SER A 116 11.47 11.08 -3.99
N ARG A 117 12.76 10.93 -4.36
CA ARG A 117 13.19 10.59 -5.71
C ARG A 117 12.49 9.33 -6.20
N GLU A 118 11.87 9.37 -7.41
CA GLU A 118 11.16 8.25 -8.04
C GLU A 118 9.94 7.72 -7.25
N ALA A 119 9.46 8.43 -6.25
CA ALA A 119 8.23 8.04 -5.56
C ALA A 119 6.98 8.22 -6.45
N CYS A 120 7.09 8.98 -7.52
CA CYS A 120 6.05 9.27 -8.53
C CYS A 120 6.59 9.03 -9.96
N GLY A 121 5.82 9.41 -10.97
CA GLY A 121 6.24 9.33 -12.38
C GLY A 121 6.31 7.91 -12.95
N ASP A 122 6.91 7.79 -14.11
CA ASP A 122 7.10 6.53 -14.83
C ASP A 122 8.48 5.93 -14.47
N THR A 123 8.61 5.54 -13.21
CA THR A 123 9.85 5.09 -12.56
C THR A 123 9.60 3.83 -11.75
N VAL A 124 10.69 3.24 -11.21
CA VAL A 124 10.61 2.21 -10.16
C VAL A 124 10.16 2.87 -8.85
N ARG A 125 8.98 2.48 -8.37
CA ARG A 125 8.34 3.05 -7.19
C ARG A 125 9.00 2.55 -5.91
N ASN A 126 8.52 3.01 -4.74
CA ASN A 126 8.95 2.48 -3.45
C ASN A 126 8.90 0.94 -3.47
N VAL A 127 10.00 0.29 -3.12
CA VAL A 127 10.06 -1.16 -2.94
C VAL A 127 9.33 -1.49 -1.64
N GLN A 128 8.33 -2.35 -1.73
CA GLN A 128 7.55 -2.78 -0.57
C GLN A 128 8.02 -4.13 -0.04
N GLY A 129 7.79 -4.35 1.24
CA GLY A 129 8.01 -5.65 1.87
C GLY A 129 6.97 -5.95 2.94
N CYS A 130 6.87 -7.20 3.34
CA CYS A 130 6.09 -7.57 4.51
C CYS A 130 6.56 -6.73 5.71
N HIS A 131 5.65 -6.05 6.38
CA HIS A 131 5.98 -5.19 7.52
C HIS A 131 6.43 -5.98 8.77
N LEU A 132 6.20 -7.29 8.79
CA LEU A 132 6.67 -8.20 9.84
C LEU A 132 7.96 -8.97 9.47
N ALA A 133 8.54 -8.75 8.27
CA ALA A 133 9.73 -9.47 7.83
C ALA A 133 10.88 -9.32 8.83
N GLY A 134 11.51 -10.44 9.20
CA GLY A 134 12.51 -10.54 10.27
C GLY A 134 11.93 -10.71 11.68
N ALA A 135 10.60 -10.63 11.83
CA ALA A 135 9.93 -10.85 13.12
C ALA A 135 8.74 -11.81 13.02
N CYS A 136 8.34 -12.24 11.81
CA CYS A 136 7.17 -13.09 11.60
C CYS A 136 7.49 -14.57 11.83
N PRO A 137 6.73 -15.29 12.69
CA PRO A 137 6.98 -16.72 12.93
C PRO A 137 6.64 -17.62 11.72
N SER A 138 5.90 -17.11 10.75
CA SER A 138 5.52 -17.86 9.54
C SER A 138 6.45 -17.59 8.35
N GLU A 139 7.46 -16.74 8.49
CA GLU A 139 8.34 -16.44 7.36
C GLU A 139 9.29 -17.61 7.05
N VAL A 140 9.50 -17.82 5.76
CA VAL A 140 10.46 -18.79 5.22
C VAL A 140 11.85 -18.17 5.19
N LEU A 141 11.90 -16.86 4.90
CA LEU A 141 13.13 -16.08 4.76
C LEU A 141 12.84 -14.62 5.12
N ASP A 142 13.70 -13.98 5.92
CA ASP A 142 13.67 -12.53 6.11
C ASP A 142 14.01 -11.83 4.79
N ILE A 143 13.00 -11.25 4.15
CA ILE A 143 13.15 -10.58 2.85
C ILE A 143 13.83 -9.20 2.93
N THR A 144 14.03 -8.68 4.14
CA THR A 144 14.53 -7.30 4.33
C THR A 144 15.84 -7.02 3.58
N PRO A 145 16.88 -7.90 3.65
CA PRO A 145 18.14 -7.64 2.96
C PRO A 145 18.00 -7.59 1.43
N TRP A 146 17.14 -8.43 0.85
CA TRP A 146 16.90 -8.45 -0.62
C TRP A 146 16.05 -7.27 -1.07
N ALA A 147 15.07 -6.85 -0.28
CA ALA A 147 14.27 -5.66 -0.54
C ALA A 147 15.15 -4.39 -0.49
N GLU A 148 16.08 -4.34 0.46
CA GLU A 148 17.07 -3.26 0.58
C GLU A 148 18.03 -3.23 -0.62
N ALA A 149 18.57 -4.39 -1.02
CA ALA A 149 19.43 -4.51 -2.19
C ALA A 149 18.70 -4.05 -3.46
N ALA A 150 17.45 -4.47 -3.66
CA ALA A 150 16.64 -4.02 -4.78
C ALA A 150 16.37 -2.51 -4.74
N PHE A 151 16.05 -1.96 -3.57
CA PHE A 151 15.85 -0.51 -3.43
C PHE A 151 17.11 0.27 -3.81
N LYS A 152 18.28 -0.11 -3.26
CA LYS A 152 19.58 0.55 -3.55
C LYS A 152 19.96 0.44 -5.02
N HIS A 153 19.73 -0.73 -5.63
CA HIS A 153 20.05 -0.98 -7.04
C HIS A 153 19.23 -0.13 -8.00
N PHE A 154 17.92 0.03 -7.73
CA PHE A 154 17.02 0.72 -8.65
C PHE A 154 16.87 2.22 -8.35
N LEU A 155 17.27 2.71 -7.17
CA LEU A 155 17.26 4.13 -6.88
C LEU A 155 18.30 4.85 -7.76
N ARG A 156 17.87 5.86 -8.51
CA ARG A 156 18.68 6.62 -9.47
C ARG A 156 19.24 5.78 -10.63
N ASN A 157 18.83 4.52 -10.77
CA ASN A 157 19.27 3.68 -11.88
C ASN A 157 18.82 4.28 -13.22
N PRO A 158 19.74 4.49 -14.20
CA PRO A 158 19.41 5.08 -15.50
C PRO A 158 18.28 4.34 -16.23
N LEU A 159 18.21 3.01 -16.11
CA LEU A 159 17.16 2.18 -16.69
C LEU A 159 15.75 2.55 -16.17
N GLY A 160 15.65 2.98 -14.91
CA GLY A 160 14.39 3.28 -14.23
C GLY A 160 13.87 4.70 -14.44
N GLN A 161 14.57 5.61 -15.19
CA GLN A 161 14.23 7.04 -15.22
C GLN A 161 13.11 7.43 -16.20
N ARG A 162 12.87 6.62 -17.23
CA ARG A 162 11.87 6.88 -18.29
C ARG A 162 11.24 5.59 -18.75
N LEU A 163 10.60 4.87 -17.83
CA LEU A 163 9.86 3.66 -18.16
C LEU A 163 8.59 3.98 -18.97
N PRO A 164 8.02 3.03 -19.70
CA PRO A 164 6.70 3.22 -20.34
C PRO A 164 5.63 3.64 -19.33
N ARG A 165 5.69 3.09 -18.10
CA ARG A 165 4.79 3.40 -16.98
C ARG A 165 5.46 3.05 -15.65
N LYS A 166 4.85 3.49 -14.50
CA LYS A 166 5.26 3.11 -13.14
C LYS A 166 5.50 1.61 -13.01
N PHE A 167 6.59 1.24 -12.33
CA PHE A 167 6.97 -0.14 -12.07
C PHE A 167 7.03 -0.39 -10.56
N LYS A 168 6.44 -1.47 -10.11
CA LYS A 168 6.25 -1.78 -8.69
C LYS A 168 6.88 -3.12 -8.33
N ILE A 169 7.65 -3.16 -7.25
CA ILE A 169 8.33 -4.35 -6.73
C ILE A 169 7.87 -4.56 -5.28
N ASN A 170 7.40 -5.77 -4.97
CA ASN A 170 6.91 -6.14 -3.64
C ASN A 170 7.48 -7.48 -3.20
N PHE A 171 7.81 -7.57 -1.90
CA PHE A 171 8.39 -8.74 -1.27
C PHE A 171 7.51 -9.29 -0.16
N SER A 172 7.38 -10.62 -0.08
CA SER A 172 6.71 -11.35 0.99
C SER A 172 7.59 -12.47 1.52
N GLY A 173 7.72 -12.60 2.84
CA GLY A 173 8.55 -13.60 3.50
C GLY A 173 7.94 -15.00 3.54
N CYS A 174 6.67 -15.16 3.14
CA CYS A 174 5.94 -16.43 3.11
C CYS A 174 4.71 -16.36 2.19
N ALA A 175 4.05 -17.50 2.03
CA ALA A 175 2.86 -17.64 1.16
C ALA A 175 1.64 -16.81 1.59
N SER A 176 1.54 -16.38 2.86
CA SER A 176 0.46 -15.48 3.31
C SER A 176 0.40 -14.16 2.56
N ASP A 177 1.45 -13.81 1.84
CA ASP A 177 1.56 -12.64 0.97
C ASP A 177 1.15 -11.31 1.61
N CYS A 178 1.53 -11.10 2.87
CA CYS A 178 1.29 -9.83 3.56
C CYS A 178 1.97 -8.63 2.87
N GLY A 179 3.03 -8.84 2.08
CA GLY A 179 3.67 -7.84 1.23
C GLY A 179 2.92 -7.54 -0.05
N GLN A 180 1.84 -8.28 -0.34
CA GLN A 180 0.98 -8.08 -1.50
C GLN A 180 1.72 -8.21 -2.85
N ALA A 181 2.47 -9.29 -3.02
CA ALA A 181 3.26 -9.56 -4.22
C ALA A 181 2.39 -9.80 -5.47
N MET A 182 1.26 -10.50 -5.32
CA MET A 182 0.46 -11.08 -6.41
C MET A 182 -0.22 -10.10 -7.37
N PHE A 183 -0.18 -8.79 -7.12
CA PHE A 183 -0.77 -7.78 -8.02
C PHE A 183 0.18 -6.62 -8.35
N ASN A 184 1.47 -6.91 -8.42
CA ASN A 184 2.49 -5.92 -8.76
C ASN A 184 3.26 -6.32 -10.04
N ASP A 185 4.02 -5.38 -10.62
CA ASP A 185 4.76 -5.63 -11.86
C ASP A 185 5.83 -6.71 -11.64
N VAL A 186 6.43 -6.73 -10.43
CA VAL A 186 7.22 -7.86 -9.91
C VAL A 186 6.79 -8.12 -8.47
N GLY A 187 6.36 -9.32 -8.19
CA GLY A 187 6.04 -9.85 -6.87
C GLY A 187 7.00 -10.97 -6.50
N ILE A 188 7.53 -10.95 -5.29
CA ILE A 188 8.52 -11.90 -4.80
C ILE A 188 7.98 -12.53 -3.52
N ILE A 189 7.85 -13.85 -3.49
CA ILE A 189 7.42 -14.60 -2.31
C ILE A 189 8.51 -15.60 -1.95
N ALA A 190 9.02 -15.53 -0.71
CA ALA A 190 10.00 -16.48 -0.22
C ALA A 190 9.40 -17.90 -0.16
N THR A 191 10.20 -18.87 -0.58
CA THR A 191 9.81 -20.28 -0.66
C THR A 191 11.02 -21.19 -0.45
N THR A 192 10.78 -22.47 -0.31
CA THR A 192 11.84 -23.50 -0.28
C THR A 192 11.67 -24.49 -1.42
N ARG A 193 12.77 -25.14 -1.79
CA ARG A 193 12.77 -26.36 -2.61
C ARG A 193 13.55 -27.45 -1.92
N THR A 194 13.22 -28.70 -2.20
CA THR A 194 14.01 -29.86 -1.82
C THR A 194 14.91 -30.23 -2.98
N ASN A 195 16.20 -30.25 -2.74
CA ASN A 195 17.21 -30.65 -3.72
C ASN A 195 17.26 -32.19 -3.87
N GLU A 196 17.96 -32.69 -4.91
CA GLU A 196 18.09 -34.13 -5.18
C GLU A 196 18.75 -34.89 -4.04
N ASP A 197 19.63 -34.26 -3.27
CA ASP A 197 20.29 -34.82 -2.10
C ASP A 197 19.44 -34.80 -0.82
N GLY A 198 18.21 -34.30 -0.89
CA GLY A 198 17.28 -34.14 0.22
C GLY A 198 17.50 -32.87 1.06
N SER A 199 18.49 -32.05 0.74
CA SER A 199 18.68 -30.75 1.40
C SER A 199 17.55 -29.78 1.05
N ILE A 200 17.22 -28.88 2.00
CA ILE A 200 16.24 -27.82 1.79
C ILE A 200 16.98 -26.52 1.50
N GLU A 201 16.66 -25.93 0.37
CA GLU A 201 17.19 -24.64 -0.05
C GLU A 201 16.08 -23.57 -0.01
N ALA A 202 16.35 -22.43 0.64
CA ALA A 202 15.48 -21.27 0.61
C ALA A 202 15.80 -20.37 -0.60
N GLY A 203 14.76 -19.81 -1.20
CA GLY A 203 14.84 -18.91 -2.33
C GLY A 203 13.50 -18.24 -2.56
N PHE A 204 13.15 -17.97 -3.81
CA PHE A 204 11.98 -17.17 -4.14
C PHE A 204 11.13 -17.77 -5.27
N ARG A 205 9.84 -17.50 -5.21
CA ARG A 205 8.96 -17.53 -6.37
C ARG A 205 8.77 -16.11 -6.86
N VAL A 206 9.16 -15.86 -8.09
CA VAL A 206 9.00 -14.54 -8.72
C VAL A 206 7.76 -14.56 -9.59
N PHE A 207 6.87 -13.60 -9.36
CA PHE A 207 5.65 -13.37 -10.12
C PHE A 207 5.78 -12.06 -10.89
N ILE A 208 5.27 -12.02 -12.12
CA ILE A 208 5.38 -10.84 -13.00
C ILE A 208 4.05 -10.40 -13.56
N ALA A 209 3.98 -9.17 -14.01
CA ALA A 209 2.86 -8.60 -14.77
C ALA A 209 1.54 -8.44 -14.01
N GLY A 210 1.54 -8.47 -12.68
CA GLY A 210 0.37 -8.12 -11.89
C GLY A 210 0.07 -6.62 -11.93
N GLY A 211 -1.17 -6.26 -11.64
CA GLY A 211 -1.55 -4.86 -11.52
C GLY A 211 -3.03 -4.62 -11.29
N LEU A 212 -3.33 -3.70 -10.39
CA LEU A 212 -4.69 -3.19 -10.19
C LEU A 212 -5.02 -2.07 -11.21
N GLY A 213 -5.97 -1.23 -10.91
CA GLY A 213 -6.52 -0.19 -11.78
C GLY A 213 -7.84 -0.63 -12.38
N ALA A 214 -8.33 0.02 -13.43
CA ALA A 214 -9.63 -0.29 -14.03
C ALA A 214 -9.75 -1.75 -14.54
N ASN A 215 -8.64 -2.34 -14.94
CA ASN A 215 -8.57 -3.74 -15.41
C ASN A 215 -7.51 -4.49 -14.57
N PRO A 216 -7.87 -5.13 -13.47
CA PRO A 216 -6.93 -5.83 -12.61
C PRO A 216 -6.42 -7.12 -13.28
N HIS A 217 -5.13 -7.43 -13.06
CA HIS A 217 -4.48 -8.65 -13.51
C HIS A 217 -3.72 -9.28 -12.34
N ALA A 218 -3.88 -10.57 -12.18
CA ALA A 218 -3.05 -11.38 -11.29
C ALA A 218 -1.64 -11.48 -11.87
N ALA A 219 -0.63 -11.46 -11.00
CA ALA A 219 0.73 -11.74 -11.43
C ALA A 219 0.90 -13.22 -11.75
N LEU A 220 1.72 -13.52 -12.76
CA LEU A 220 1.98 -14.86 -13.25
C LEU A 220 3.36 -15.34 -12.78
N ALA A 221 3.47 -16.60 -12.35
CA ALA A 221 4.73 -17.16 -11.88
C ALA A 221 5.74 -17.25 -13.04
N LEU A 222 6.87 -16.56 -12.90
CA LEU A 222 7.93 -16.55 -13.91
C LEU A 222 8.59 -17.93 -14.04
N GLU A 223 8.87 -18.55 -12.91
CA GLU A 223 9.48 -19.88 -12.78
C GLU A 223 9.12 -20.49 -11.41
N PRO A 224 9.29 -21.81 -11.23
CA PRO A 224 8.95 -22.47 -9.97
C PRO A 224 9.80 -22.00 -8.78
N PHE A 225 11.09 -21.70 -9.02
CA PHE A 225 12.05 -21.30 -8.00
C PHE A 225 13.15 -20.43 -8.61
N THR A 226 13.47 -19.32 -7.95
CA THR A 226 14.60 -18.43 -8.25
C THR A 226 15.56 -18.48 -7.06
N ALA A 227 16.82 -18.82 -7.29
CA ALA A 227 17.85 -18.83 -6.26
C ALA A 227 18.10 -17.43 -5.71
N LYS A 228 18.61 -17.33 -4.48
CA LYS A 228 18.84 -16.05 -3.79
C LYS A 228 19.76 -15.11 -4.59
N GLU A 229 20.83 -15.65 -5.14
CA GLU A 229 21.81 -14.94 -5.97
C GLU A 229 21.25 -14.45 -7.32
N ASP A 230 20.27 -15.15 -7.88
CA ASP A 230 19.65 -14.83 -9.15
C ASP A 230 18.51 -13.80 -9.05
N LEU A 231 18.08 -13.44 -7.83
CA LEU A 231 16.91 -12.62 -7.63
C LEU A 231 17.05 -11.22 -8.25
N LEU A 232 18.12 -10.50 -7.93
CA LEU A 232 18.31 -9.13 -8.43
C LEU A 232 18.50 -9.08 -9.97
N PRO A 233 19.31 -9.98 -10.58
CA PRO A 233 19.34 -10.13 -12.04
C PRO A 233 17.98 -10.43 -12.65
N THR A 234 17.16 -11.24 -11.99
CA THR A 234 15.79 -11.54 -12.45
C THR A 234 14.91 -10.30 -12.47
N ILE A 235 14.90 -9.51 -11.38
CA ILE A 235 14.12 -8.27 -11.30
C ILE A 235 14.56 -7.28 -12.39
N GLU A 236 15.86 -7.09 -12.57
CA GLU A 236 16.39 -6.20 -13.61
C GLU A 236 16.03 -6.70 -15.01
N SER A 237 16.05 -8.01 -15.25
CA SER A 237 15.67 -8.59 -16.55
C SER A 237 14.21 -8.30 -16.89
N VAL A 238 13.30 -8.38 -15.91
CA VAL A 238 11.89 -8.00 -16.11
C VAL A 238 11.79 -6.51 -16.46
N LEU A 239 12.54 -5.65 -15.75
CA LEU A 239 12.53 -4.21 -16.00
C LEU A 239 13.07 -3.85 -17.38
N ARG A 240 14.14 -4.52 -17.84
CA ARG A 240 14.72 -4.34 -19.19
C ARG A 240 13.73 -4.76 -20.29
N VAL A 241 13.08 -5.92 -20.12
CA VAL A 241 12.05 -6.36 -21.07
C VAL A 241 10.89 -5.37 -21.10
N PHE A 242 10.44 -4.88 -19.94
CA PHE A 242 9.39 -3.88 -19.86
C PHE A 242 9.79 -2.55 -20.51
N GLU A 243 10.99 -2.06 -20.26
CA GLU A 243 11.52 -0.81 -20.84
C GLU A 243 11.53 -0.87 -22.38
N GLN A 244 11.94 -2.02 -22.94
CA GLN A 244 12.05 -2.22 -24.39
C GLN A 244 10.71 -2.48 -25.09
N THR A 245 9.74 -3.11 -24.42
CA THR A 245 8.51 -3.62 -25.06
C THR A 245 7.24 -2.94 -24.60
N GLY A 246 7.29 -2.15 -23.54
CA GLY A 246 6.12 -1.44 -23.00
C GLY A 246 5.61 -0.36 -23.94
N ASN A 247 4.30 -0.23 -24.04
CA ASN A 247 3.65 0.77 -24.88
C ASN A 247 3.92 2.18 -24.34
N ARG A 248 4.47 3.06 -25.18
CA ARG A 248 4.75 4.47 -24.82
C ARG A 248 3.70 5.44 -25.39
N ASP A 249 2.92 5.01 -26.37
CA ASP A 249 1.94 5.86 -27.06
C ASP A 249 0.60 5.87 -26.31
N ASN A 250 0.24 4.78 -25.66
CA ASN A 250 -1.01 4.68 -24.91
C ASN A 250 -0.77 4.41 -23.43
N LYS A 251 -0.78 5.46 -22.63
CA LYS A 251 -0.52 5.40 -21.17
C LYS A 251 -1.53 4.53 -20.40
N LEU A 252 -2.74 4.32 -20.91
CA LEU A 252 -3.74 3.44 -20.30
C LEU A 252 -3.37 1.96 -20.46
N ARG A 253 -2.59 1.63 -21.50
CA ARG A 253 -2.10 0.28 -21.80
C ARG A 253 -0.58 0.15 -21.73
N ALA A 254 0.08 0.94 -20.90
CA ALA A 254 1.54 1.01 -20.81
C ALA A 254 2.17 0.17 -19.70
N ARG A 255 1.38 -0.40 -18.75
CA ARG A 255 1.89 -1.24 -17.65
C ARG A 255 2.40 -2.60 -18.14
N MET A 256 3.27 -3.24 -17.35
CA MET A 256 3.86 -4.57 -17.64
C MET A 256 2.79 -5.63 -17.97
N LYS A 257 1.64 -5.62 -17.32
CA LYS A 257 0.53 -6.54 -17.60
C LYS A 257 0.06 -6.50 -19.05
N TRP A 258 0.07 -5.33 -19.67
CA TRP A 258 -0.29 -5.17 -21.09
C TRP A 258 0.79 -5.66 -22.05
N VAL A 259 2.04 -5.72 -21.61
CA VAL A 259 3.10 -6.39 -22.38
C VAL A 259 2.81 -7.88 -22.50
N VAL A 260 2.38 -8.50 -21.40
CA VAL A 260 1.97 -9.92 -21.39
C VAL A 260 0.72 -10.14 -22.23
N ASP A 261 -0.28 -9.26 -22.14
CA ASP A 261 -1.49 -9.37 -22.99
C ASP A 261 -1.16 -9.29 -24.48
N ASN A 262 -0.17 -8.47 -24.87
CA ASN A 262 0.19 -8.26 -26.28
C ASN A 262 1.12 -9.32 -26.84
N LEU A 263 2.09 -9.81 -26.07
CA LEU A 263 3.13 -10.74 -26.53
C LEU A 263 2.86 -12.20 -26.16
N GLY A 264 1.98 -12.43 -25.19
CA GLY A 264 1.81 -13.71 -24.53
C GLY A 264 2.84 -13.95 -23.41
N PHE A 265 2.44 -14.68 -22.39
CA PHE A 265 3.27 -14.93 -21.21
C PHE A 265 4.56 -15.70 -21.55
N GLU A 266 4.47 -16.76 -22.36
CA GLU A 266 5.61 -17.60 -22.74
C GLU A 266 6.72 -16.81 -23.42
N GLU A 267 6.36 -15.87 -24.31
CA GLU A 267 7.33 -15.03 -25.01
C GLU A 267 7.98 -14.03 -24.04
N VAL A 268 7.22 -13.43 -23.13
CA VAL A 268 7.76 -12.54 -22.10
C VAL A 268 8.71 -13.31 -21.17
N GLN A 269 8.31 -14.48 -20.70
CA GLN A 269 9.13 -15.36 -19.89
C GLN A 269 10.45 -15.71 -20.59
N ARG A 270 10.38 -16.15 -21.83
CA ARG A 270 11.56 -16.47 -22.64
C ARG A 270 12.52 -15.28 -22.76
N ARG A 271 12.01 -14.07 -22.99
CA ARG A 271 12.82 -12.84 -23.05
C ARG A 271 13.47 -12.53 -21.71
N VAL A 272 12.72 -12.58 -20.63
CA VAL A 272 13.23 -12.32 -19.28
C VAL A 272 14.35 -13.30 -18.93
N LEU A 273 14.14 -14.59 -19.11
CA LEU A 273 15.14 -15.61 -18.80
C LEU A 273 16.39 -15.47 -19.69
N LYS A 274 16.22 -15.10 -20.96
CA LYS A 274 17.35 -14.80 -21.86
C LYS A 274 18.15 -13.60 -21.39
N VAL A 275 17.51 -12.50 -21.01
CA VAL A 275 18.19 -11.30 -20.48
C VAL A 275 18.92 -11.64 -19.19
N ARG A 276 18.30 -12.39 -18.26
CA ARG A 276 18.94 -12.85 -17.03
C ARG A 276 20.22 -13.65 -17.31
N HIS A 277 20.17 -14.58 -18.25
CA HIS A 277 21.34 -15.35 -18.64
C HIS A 277 22.50 -14.46 -19.12
N PHE A 278 22.22 -13.42 -19.90
CA PHE A 278 23.24 -12.46 -20.32
C PHE A 278 23.78 -11.62 -19.17
N LEU A 279 22.93 -11.18 -18.23
CA LEU A 279 23.36 -10.42 -17.06
C LEU A 279 24.30 -11.25 -16.18
N LEU A 280 23.96 -12.50 -15.90
CA LEU A 280 24.77 -13.41 -15.09
C LEU A 280 26.13 -13.72 -15.75
N GLY A 281 26.20 -13.77 -17.07
CA GLY A 281 27.44 -13.97 -17.82
C GLY A 281 28.28 -12.70 -18.01
N SER A 282 27.80 -11.52 -17.62
CA SER A 282 28.47 -10.25 -17.86
C SER A 282 29.31 -9.81 -16.66
N SER A 283 30.63 -9.71 -16.86
CA SER A 283 31.55 -9.16 -15.86
C SER A 283 31.34 -7.66 -15.58
N SER A 284 30.58 -6.96 -16.42
CA SER A 284 30.27 -5.53 -16.28
C SER A 284 28.95 -5.25 -15.56
N TRP A 285 28.18 -6.29 -15.21
CA TRP A 285 26.95 -6.09 -14.48
C TRP A 285 27.24 -5.85 -12.97
N PRO A 286 26.98 -4.62 -12.44
CA PRO A 286 27.39 -4.27 -11.08
C PRO A 286 26.42 -4.72 -9.99
N GLY A 287 25.33 -5.39 -10.38
CA GLY A 287 24.15 -5.56 -9.53
C GLY A 287 24.08 -6.91 -8.80
N GLY A 288 25.20 -7.50 -8.39
CA GLY A 288 25.19 -8.68 -7.52
C GLY A 288 24.55 -8.38 -6.16
N ILE A 289 23.86 -9.35 -5.60
CA ILE A 289 23.45 -9.26 -4.19
C ILE A 289 24.73 -9.33 -3.35
N PRO A 290 24.93 -8.40 -2.38
CA PRO A 290 26.10 -8.42 -1.52
C PRO A 290 26.26 -9.78 -0.81
N VAL A 291 27.50 -10.28 -0.73
CA VAL A 291 27.80 -11.59 -0.13
C VAL A 291 27.26 -11.67 1.30
N GLU A 292 27.34 -10.60 2.05
CA GLU A 292 26.83 -10.50 3.42
C GLU A 292 25.30 -10.69 3.50
N VAL A 293 24.59 -10.39 2.42
CA VAL A 293 23.13 -10.64 2.30
C VAL A 293 22.87 -12.11 2.05
N LEU A 294 23.67 -12.75 1.19
CA LEU A 294 23.55 -14.17 0.89
C LEU A 294 23.95 -15.05 2.08
N GLU A 295 24.92 -14.60 2.89
CA GLU A 295 25.39 -15.29 4.08
C GLU A 295 24.50 -15.09 5.32
N ARG A 296 23.61 -14.10 5.31
CA ARG A 296 22.58 -13.99 6.35
C ARG A 296 21.70 -15.22 6.26
N GLY A 297 21.92 -16.11 7.21
CA GLY A 297 21.32 -17.43 7.23
C GLY A 297 19.82 -17.41 7.10
N ASP A 298 19.33 -18.50 6.57
CA ASP A 298 17.89 -18.76 6.50
C ASP A 298 17.29 -18.59 7.91
N ALA A 299 16.09 -18.05 7.99
CA ALA A 299 15.31 -18.10 9.23
C ALA A 299 15.33 -19.57 9.72
N PRO A 300 15.47 -19.83 11.03
CA PRO A 300 15.61 -21.20 11.50
C PRO A 300 14.51 -22.03 10.86
N ALA A 301 14.93 -23.05 10.11
CA ALA A 301 14.05 -23.97 9.38
C ALA A 301 13.27 -24.83 10.38
N GLY A 302 12.37 -24.19 11.08
CA GLY A 302 11.63 -24.79 12.17
C GLY A 302 10.13 -24.82 11.99
N ILE A 303 9.58 -24.09 11.01
CA ILE A 303 8.12 -23.95 10.98
C ILE A 303 7.56 -23.94 9.55
N ALA A 304 8.03 -24.82 8.71
CA ALA A 304 7.22 -25.26 7.58
C ALA A 304 6.12 -26.17 8.16
N GLY A 305 5.00 -25.62 8.57
CA GLY A 305 3.87 -26.42 9.01
C GLY A 305 3.11 -25.98 10.26
N ALA A 306 3.47 -24.89 10.91
CA ALA A 306 2.57 -24.32 11.91
C ALA A 306 1.39 -23.61 11.21
N ALA A 307 0.48 -24.41 10.68
CA ALA A 307 -0.89 -23.99 10.43
C ALA A 307 -1.52 -23.65 11.78
N GLY A 308 -1.47 -22.42 12.20
CA GLY A 308 -2.04 -21.99 13.47
C GLY A 308 -1.55 -20.63 13.90
N ASN A 309 -2.26 -19.59 13.51
CA ASN A 309 -2.39 -18.35 14.28
C ASN A 309 -1.20 -17.39 14.27
N THR A 310 -0.62 -17.01 13.13
CA THR A 310 0.58 -16.18 13.22
C THR A 310 0.80 -15.14 12.14
N ALA A 311 0.24 -15.27 10.97
CA ALA A 311 0.32 -14.21 9.97
C ALA A 311 -0.98 -13.39 10.00
N MET A 312 -0.87 -12.07 9.97
CA MET A 312 -2.00 -11.19 9.70
C MET A 312 -2.37 -11.26 8.21
N GLY A 313 -2.61 -12.47 7.72
CA GLY A 313 -3.13 -12.70 6.38
C GLY A 313 -4.60 -12.30 6.30
N GLN A 314 -5.05 -11.93 5.13
CA GLN A 314 -6.47 -11.67 4.88
C GLN A 314 -7.30 -12.92 5.22
N GLY A 315 -8.44 -12.71 5.89
CA GLY A 315 -9.31 -13.80 6.35
C GLY A 315 -8.87 -14.47 7.66
N THR A 316 -7.79 -14.00 8.32
CA THR A 316 -7.42 -14.49 9.65
C THR A 316 -8.51 -14.16 10.65
N PRO A 317 -9.08 -15.15 11.37
CA PRO A 317 -10.12 -14.88 12.35
C PRO A 317 -9.54 -14.10 13.52
N VAL A 318 -9.99 -12.87 13.73
CA VAL A 318 -9.74 -12.11 14.96
C VAL A 318 -11.03 -12.07 15.75
N VAL A 319 -10.97 -12.52 17.00
CA VAL A 319 -12.14 -12.54 17.90
C VAL A 319 -11.72 -11.89 19.22
N LEU A 320 -12.35 -10.78 19.52
CA LEU A 320 -12.16 -10.11 20.82
C LEU A 320 -12.94 -10.87 21.88
N ARG A 321 -12.23 -11.53 22.78
CA ARG A 321 -12.83 -12.43 23.79
C ARG A 321 -12.89 -11.80 25.18
N ARG A 322 -12.09 -10.77 25.42
CA ARG A 322 -11.87 -10.19 26.73
C ARG A 322 -12.45 -8.77 26.81
N PRO A 323 -13.11 -8.38 27.92
CA PRO A 323 -13.84 -7.12 28.00
C PRO A 323 -12.97 -5.88 28.25
N GLY A 324 -11.74 -6.04 28.75
CA GLY A 324 -10.84 -4.93 29.08
C GLY A 324 -10.30 -4.22 27.83
N ALA A 325 -10.02 -2.94 27.91
CA ALA A 325 -9.50 -2.17 26.78
C ALA A 325 -8.12 -2.66 26.32
N PHE A 326 -7.22 -2.94 27.27
CA PHE A 326 -5.90 -3.50 27.00
C PHE A 326 -6.01 -4.90 26.35
N GLU A 327 -6.84 -5.77 26.92
CA GLU A 327 -7.01 -7.14 26.44
C GLU A 327 -7.62 -7.20 25.04
N ARG A 328 -8.56 -6.29 24.72
CA ARG A 328 -9.14 -6.18 23.38
C ARG A 328 -8.11 -5.69 22.35
N TRP A 329 -7.32 -4.70 22.73
CA TRP A 329 -6.21 -4.25 21.91
C TRP A 329 -5.18 -5.36 21.71
N GLU A 330 -4.83 -6.10 22.76
CA GLU A 330 -3.90 -7.23 22.69
C GLU A 330 -4.44 -8.32 21.76
N ASP A 331 -5.73 -8.66 21.86
CA ASP A 331 -6.38 -9.69 21.03
C ASP A 331 -6.34 -9.35 19.53
N SER A 332 -6.42 -8.07 19.14
CA SER A 332 -6.45 -7.66 17.73
C SER A 332 -5.11 -7.15 17.22
N ASN A 333 -4.38 -6.35 18.00
CA ASN A 333 -3.23 -5.60 17.49
C ASN A 333 -1.88 -6.26 17.78
N VAL A 334 -1.82 -7.31 18.65
CA VAL A 334 -0.56 -7.94 19.02
C VAL A 334 -0.37 -9.27 18.29
N ILE A 335 0.80 -9.41 17.68
CA ILE A 335 1.20 -10.57 16.88
C ILE A 335 2.40 -11.23 17.55
N ARG A 336 2.35 -12.55 17.78
CA ARG A 336 3.50 -13.30 18.30
C ARG A 336 4.69 -13.21 17.34
N GLY A 337 5.88 -13.04 17.89
CA GLY A 337 7.11 -12.97 17.12
C GLY A 337 7.71 -14.34 16.83
N ALA A 338 8.68 -14.39 15.92
CA ALA A 338 9.43 -15.59 15.57
C ALA A 338 10.28 -16.11 16.75
N ALA A 339 10.94 -15.21 17.46
CA ALA A 339 11.67 -15.56 18.67
C ALA A 339 10.72 -15.71 19.86
N LYS A 340 10.98 -16.73 20.72
CA LYS A 340 10.16 -16.98 21.91
C LYS A 340 10.13 -15.76 22.84
N GLY A 341 8.94 -15.33 23.23
CA GLY A 341 8.73 -14.18 24.12
C GLY A 341 8.83 -12.83 23.44
N THR A 342 8.97 -12.81 22.11
CA THR A 342 8.88 -11.57 21.33
C THR A 342 7.50 -11.41 20.70
N VAL A 343 7.10 -10.15 20.51
CA VAL A 343 5.84 -9.78 19.88
C VAL A 343 6.03 -8.55 18.97
N SER A 344 5.10 -8.35 18.09
CA SER A 344 4.92 -7.09 17.34
C SER A 344 3.53 -6.53 17.64
N ALA A 345 3.39 -5.21 17.63
CA ALA A 345 2.12 -4.54 17.88
C ALA A 345 1.77 -3.58 16.74
N ILE A 346 0.51 -3.52 16.35
CA ILE A 346 0.01 -2.54 15.38
C ILE A 346 -0.44 -1.29 16.12
N ALA A 347 0.17 -0.16 15.81
CA ALA A 347 -0.30 1.17 16.21
C ALA A 347 -1.22 1.70 15.11
N HIS A 348 -2.47 1.93 15.46
CA HIS A 348 -3.52 2.33 14.52
C HIS A 348 -3.36 3.81 14.12
N ALA A 349 -3.38 4.08 12.83
CA ALA A 349 -3.46 5.42 12.29
C ALA A 349 -4.78 5.57 11.52
N ARG A 350 -5.73 6.28 12.12
CA ARG A 350 -7.08 6.41 11.56
C ARG A 350 -7.04 6.95 10.13
N LEU A 351 -7.53 6.16 9.17
CA LEU A 351 -7.50 6.43 7.73
C LEU A 351 -6.09 6.71 7.17
N GLY A 352 -5.06 6.24 7.86
CA GLY A 352 -3.67 6.46 7.49
C GLY A 352 -3.13 7.85 7.83
N ASP A 353 -3.88 8.71 8.51
CA ASP A 353 -3.41 10.04 8.88
C ASP A 353 -2.68 10.02 10.21
N VAL A 354 -1.56 10.72 10.24
CA VAL A 354 -0.67 10.79 11.40
C VAL A 354 -0.31 12.24 11.67
N THR A 355 -0.67 12.73 12.84
CA THR A 355 -0.36 14.08 13.29
C THR A 355 1.13 14.23 13.65
N ALA A 356 1.63 15.45 13.68
CA ALA A 356 2.98 15.75 14.14
C ALA A 356 3.26 15.21 15.56
N ALA A 357 2.26 15.29 16.46
CA ALA A 357 2.36 14.76 17.82
C ALA A 357 2.50 13.23 17.84
N GLN A 358 1.75 12.52 16.98
CA GLN A 358 1.83 11.06 16.84
C GLN A 358 3.18 10.63 16.27
N PHE A 359 3.71 11.32 15.25
CA PHE A 359 5.06 11.02 14.74
C PHE A 359 6.13 11.19 15.84
N ARG A 360 6.09 12.26 16.62
CA ARG A 360 7.04 12.46 17.73
C ARG A 360 6.85 11.42 18.83
N GLY A 361 5.61 11.10 19.19
CA GLY A 361 5.31 10.07 20.17
C GLY A 361 5.85 8.70 19.76
N LEU A 362 5.68 8.32 18.50
CA LEU A 362 6.26 7.07 17.95
C LEU A 362 7.79 7.11 17.98
N ALA A 363 8.44 8.24 17.66
CA ALA A 363 9.88 8.40 17.80
C ALA A 363 10.34 8.19 19.26
N GLY A 364 9.57 8.69 20.22
CA GLY A 364 9.77 8.47 21.65
C GLY A 364 9.67 6.99 22.02
N ILE A 365 8.62 6.32 21.57
CA ILE A 365 8.42 4.87 21.78
C ILE A 365 9.61 4.07 21.23
N VAL A 366 10.05 4.34 19.99
CA VAL A 366 11.21 3.65 19.40
C VAL A 366 12.45 3.77 20.28
N ARG A 367 12.73 4.94 20.83
CA ARG A 367 13.88 5.18 21.73
C ARG A 367 13.70 4.53 23.10
N GLU A 368 12.49 4.66 23.70
CA GLU A 368 12.19 4.15 25.04
C GLU A 368 12.28 2.64 25.10
N PHE A 369 11.76 1.96 24.07
CA PHE A 369 11.67 0.50 24.05
C PHE A 369 12.84 -0.18 23.30
N GLY A 370 13.67 0.56 22.56
CA GLY A 370 14.76 0.00 21.74
C GLY A 370 14.27 -0.87 20.59
N VAL A 371 13.13 -0.52 20.00
CA VAL A 371 12.41 -1.29 18.98
C VAL A 371 12.53 -0.64 17.59
N ASP A 372 12.06 -1.31 16.57
CA ASP A 372 11.91 -0.75 15.24
C ASP A 372 10.43 -0.59 14.83
N VAL A 373 10.18 0.30 13.88
CA VAL A 373 8.84 0.60 13.37
C VAL A 373 8.83 0.50 11.85
N ARG A 374 7.75 -0.08 11.31
CA ARG A 374 7.48 -0.08 9.88
C ARG A 374 6.09 0.46 9.55
N VAL A 375 6.02 1.26 8.50
CA VAL A 375 4.74 1.59 7.86
C VAL A 375 4.16 0.33 7.24
N THR A 376 2.88 0.04 7.51
CA THR A 376 2.19 -1.11 6.92
C THR A 376 1.50 -0.73 5.60
N ASN A 377 1.19 -1.72 4.76
CA ASN A 377 0.38 -1.53 3.56
C ASN A 377 -1.12 -1.35 3.86
N ARG A 378 -1.50 -1.45 5.14
CA ARG A 378 -2.83 -1.10 5.65
C ARG A 378 -2.87 0.27 6.31
N GLN A 379 -1.91 1.14 5.97
CA GLN A 379 -1.86 2.54 6.44
C GLN A 379 -1.73 2.68 7.96
N ASN A 380 -1.10 1.73 8.63
CA ASN A 380 -0.81 1.72 10.07
C ASN A 380 0.70 1.64 10.31
N PHE A 381 1.13 1.57 11.57
CA PHE A 381 2.51 1.24 11.94
C PHE A 381 2.58 -0.13 12.62
N ALA A 382 3.60 -0.90 12.30
CA ALA A 382 3.99 -2.10 13.04
C ALA A 382 5.21 -1.78 13.91
N ILE A 383 5.06 -1.90 15.22
CA ILE A 383 6.14 -1.78 16.22
C ILE A 383 6.61 -3.20 16.48
N ARG A 384 7.89 -3.49 16.24
CA ARG A 384 8.39 -4.86 16.18
C ARG A 384 9.48 -5.11 17.23
N ASN A 385 9.74 -6.40 17.49
CA ASN A 385 10.78 -6.84 18.43
C ASN A 385 10.54 -6.39 19.88
N LEU A 386 9.26 -6.25 20.26
CA LEU A 386 8.84 -6.05 21.65
C LEU A 386 8.93 -7.36 22.45
N THR A 387 8.99 -7.25 23.77
CA THR A 387 8.72 -8.35 24.70
C THR A 387 7.28 -8.25 25.22
N GLU A 388 6.68 -9.38 25.61
CA GLU A 388 5.33 -9.38 26.20
C GLU A 388 5.25 -8.46 27.44
N ALA A 389 6.33 -8.38 28.23
CA ALA A 389 6.40 -7.53 29.42
C ALA A 389 6.31 -6.02 29.12
N GLN A 390 6.62 -5.61 27.91
CA GLN A 390 6.55 -4.20 27.47
C GLN A 390 5.14 -3.77 27.03
N LEU A 391 4.24 -4.72 26.76
CA LEU A 391 2.92 -4.44 26.18
C LEU A 391 2.05 -3.50 27.02
N PRO A 392 1.94 -3.63 28.37
CA PRO A 392 1.11 -2.72 29.15
C PRO A 392 1.57 -1.26 29.04
N LEU A 393 2.88 -1.02 29.15
CA LEU A 393 3.44 0.32 29.01
C LEU A 393 3.31 0.85 27.59
N LEU A 394 3.49 0.00 26.58
CA LEU A 394 3.25 0.39 25.18
C LEU A 394 1.80 0.81 24.96
N PHE A 395 0.85 0.04 25.48
CA PHE A 395 -0.58 0.37 25.38
C PHE A 395 -0.89 1.76 25.97
N ASP A 396 -0.33 2.07 27.15
CA ASP A 396 -0.48 3.40 27.76
C ASP A 396 0.09 4.51 26.87
N ARG A 397 1.29 4.28 26.26
CA ARG A 397 1.91 5.24 25.35
C ARG A 397 1.07 5.45 24.08
N LEU A 398 0.58 4.36 23.47
CA LEU A 398 -0.27 4.43 22.29
C LEU A 398 -1.64 5.04 22.58
N THR A 399 -2.21 4.79 23.77
CA THR A 399 -3.46 5.40 24.22
C THR A 399 -3.31 6.93 24.33
N ALA A 400 -2.21 7.41 24.90
CA ALA A 400 -1.92 8.84 24.98
C ALA A 400 -1.76 9.51 23.60
N LEU A 401 -1.48 8.73 22.56
CA LEU A 401 -1.35 9.18 21.17
C LEU A 401 -2.63 8.94 20.33
N ASP A 402 -3.69 8.39 20.91
CA ASP A 402 -4.88 7.95 20.18
C ASP A 402 -4.56 6.92 19.06
N MET A 403 -3.65 5.98 19.36
CA MET A 403 -3.18 4.94 18.43
C MET A 403 -3.37 3.52 18.97
N ALA A 404 -4.05 3.35 20.12
CA ALA A 404 -4.28 2.06 20.78
C ALA A 404 -5.67 1.47 20.47
N SER A 405 -6.37 1.93 19.45
CA SER A 405 -7.68 1.36 19.10
C SER A 405 -7.53 -0.11 18.71
N PRO A 406 -8.36 -1.03 19.25
CA PRO A 406 -8.46 -2.38 18.72
C PRO A 406 -9.03 -2.32 17.31
N SER A 407 -8.18 -2.54 16.32
CA SER A 407 -8.55 -2.28 14.92
C SER A 407 -7.89 -3.24 13.94
N ALA A 408 -6.67 -3.70 14.24
CA ALA A 408 -5.93 -4.52 13.29
C ALA A 408 -6.72 -5.78 12.89
N GLU A 409 -6.91 -5.97 11.57
CA GLU A 409 -7.72 -7.03 10.97
C GLU A 409 -9.20 -7.06 11.41
N LEU A 410 -9.69 -5.96 11.99
CA LEU A 410 -11.11 -5.75 12.25
C LEU A 410 -11.74 -4.92 11.11
N VAL A 411 -13.05 -5.03 10.98
CA VAL A 411 -13.82 -4.33 9.94
C VAL A 411 -13.71 -2.79 10.06
N SER A 412 -13.40 -2.30 11.25
CA SER A 412 -13.18 -0.87 11.51
C SER A 412 -11.85 -0.33 10.98
N ASP A 413 -10.87 -1.21 10.62
CA ASP A 413 -9.60 -0.80 10.00
C ASP A 413 -9.77 -0.57 8.49
N VAL A 414 -10.57 0.44 8.14
CA VAL A 414 -10.88 0.76 6.74
C VAL A 414 -9.69 1.42 6.06
N VAL A 415 -9.27 0.86 4.93
CA VAL A 415 -8.23 1.44 4.08
C VAL A 415 -8.86 2.35 3.04
N ALA A 416 -8.44 3.62 2.99
CA ALA A 416 -8.94 4.59 2.02
C ALA A 416 -7.79 5.33 1.31
N CYS A 417 -7.95 5.62 0.03
CA CYS A 417 -7.08 6.58 -0.65
C CYS A 417 -7.53 8.02 -0.31
N PRO A 418 -6.72 9.07 -0.58
CA PRO A 418 -7.13 10.44 -0.30
C PRO A 418 -8.44 10.89 -0.97
N GLY A 419 -8.83 10.26 -2.09
CA GLY A 419 -10.08 10.61 -2.77
C GLY A 419 -10.08 12.02 -3.35
N ALA A 420 -11.28 12.57 -3.54
CA ALA A 420 -11.48 13.91 -4.11
C ALA A 420 -11.04 15.04 -3.17
N ASP A 421 -10.64 14.76 -1.94
CA ASP A 421 -10.02 15.76 -1.05
C ASP A 421 -8.79 16.41 -1.73
N THR A 422 -7.86 15.62 -2.25
CA THR A 422 -6.61 16.15 -2.83
C THR A 422 -6.26 15.60 -4.21
N CYS A 423 -6.88 14.52 -4.67
CA CYS A 423 -6.52 13.82 -5.89
C CYS A 423 -7.30 14.32 -7.10
N ASN A 424 -6.60 14.80 -8.16
CA ASN A 424 -7.21 15.26 -9.43
C ASN A 424 -8.05 14.19 -10.14
N LEU A 425 -7.76 12.91 -9.94
CA LEU A 425 -8.42 11.80 -10.64
C LEU A 425 -9.60 11.22 -9.88
N ALA A 426 -9.76 11.56 -8.63
CA ALA A 426 -10.82 11.00 -7.83
C ALA A 426 -12.18 11.59 -8.22
N VAL A 427 -13.18 10.72 -8.24
CA VAL A 427 -14.56 11.06 -8.57
C VAL A 427 -15.37 11.33 -7.30
N THR A 428 -14.95 10.72 -6.19
CA THR A 428 -15.68 10.79 -4.89
C THR A 428 -14.74 10.92 -3.71
N GLN A 429 -15.30 11.35 -2.57
CA GLN A 429 -14.66 11.51 -1.26
C GLN A 429 -14.52 10.18 -0.54
N SER A 430 -13.47 9.41 -0.86
CA SER A 430 -13.27 8.06 -0.28
C SER A 430 -13.03 8.05 1.22
N ARG A 431 -12.40 9.09 1.77
CA ARG A 431 -12.16 9.21 3.23
C ARG A 431 -13.44 9.51 3.98
N GLY A 432 -14.26 10.42 3.47
CA GLY A 432 -15.56 10.71 4.06
C GLY A 432 -16.49 9.50 4.04
N LEU A 433 -16.46 8.66 2.98
CA LEU A 433 -17.19 7.38 2.98
C LEU A 433 -16.62 6.44 4.04
N ALA A 434 -15.30 6.34 4.20
CA ALA A 434 -14.68 5.48 5.20
C ALA A 434 -15.10 5.86 6.63
N ASP A 435 -15.14 7.17 6.93
CA ASP A 435 -15.64 7.69 8.19
C ASP A 435 -17.12 7.37 8.42
N ALA A 436 -17.94 7.53 7.40
CA ALA A 436 -19.37 7.22 7.48
C ALA A 436 -19.61 5.72 7.73
N ILE A 437 -18.83 4.83 7.07
CA ILE A 437 -18.88 3.38 7.30
C ILE A 437 -18.44 3.05 8.73
N GLY A 438 -17.32 3.60 9.20
CA GLY A 438 -16.83 3.38 10.56
C GLY A 438 -17.87 3.80 11.61
N SER A 439 -18.48 4.95 11.41
CA SER A 439 -19.54 5.47 12.30
C SER A 439 -20.79 4.58 12.30
N ALA A 440 -21.21 4.09 11.14
CA ALA A 440 -22.36 3.18 11.02
C ALA A 440 -22.09 1.83 11.70
N LEU A 441 -20.91 1.25 11.48
CA LEU A 441 -20.51 0.01 12.14
C LEU A 441 -20.43 0.16 13.67
N GLN A 442 -19.93 1.29 14.15
CA GLN A 442 -19.89 1.59 15.59
C GLN A 442 -21.29 1.73 16.19
N ALA A 443 -22.19 2.44 15.52
CA ALA A 443 -23.58 2.62 15.97
C ALA A 443 -24.34 1.29 16.07
N GLU A 444 -24.01 0.33 15.22
CA GLU A 444 -24.64 -0.99 15.15
C GLU A 444 -23.91 -2.08 15.97
N GLY A 445 -22.85 -1.71 16.70
CA GLY A 445 -22.06 -2.64 17.51
C GLY A 445 -21.26 -3.66 16.68
N LEU A 446 -20.97 -3.35 15.41
CA LEU A 446 -20.28 -4.23 14.47
C LEU A 446 -18.81 -3.86 14.23
N ALA A 447 -18.30 -2.79 14.82
CA ALA A 447 -16.96 -2.26 14.57
C ALA A 447 -15.82 -3.27 14.85
N GLU A 448 -16.06 -4.25 15.69
CA GLU A 448 -15.10 -5.27 16.13
C GLU A 448 -15.28 -6.63 15.44
N VAL A 449 -16.07 -6.71 14.40
CA VAL A 449 -16.15 -7.93 13.59
C VAL A 449 -14.83 -8.12 12.86
N GLY A 450 -14.16 -9.25 13.10
CA GLY A 450 -12.87 -9.61 12.49
C GLY A 450 -13.01 -10.59 11.33
N GLY A 451 -11.89 -10.73 10.59
CA GLY A 451 -11.78 -11.68 9.48
C GLY A 451 -12.27 -11.15 8.14
N LEU A 452 -12.48 -9.84 8.03
CA LEU A 452 -12.77 -9.17 6.75
C LEU A 452 -12.19 -7.76 6.70
N ARG A 453 -11.90 -7.29 5.50
CA ARG A 453 -11.27 -5.99 5.22
C ARG A 453 -12.14 -5.14 4.30
N ILE A 454 -12.22 -3.84 4.62
CA ILE A 454 -12.90 -2.85 3.77
C ILE A 454 -11.86 -1.93 3.15
N ASN A 455 -11.87 -1.81 1.81
CA ASN A 455 -10.95 -0.92 1.10
C ASN A 455 -11.71 -0.02 0.13
N ILE A 456 -11.40 1.28 0.16
CA ILE A 456 -12.12 2.30 -0.60
C ILE A 456 -11.17 3.08 -1.51
N SER A 457 -11.56 3.26 -2.75
CA SER A 457 -10.86 4.15 -3.70
C SER A 457 -11.83 5.17 -4.26
N GLY A 458 -11.40 6.43 -4.38
CA GLY A 458 -12.21 7.50 -4.97
C GLY A 458 -12.42 7.40 -6.49
N CYS A 459 -11.82 6.42 -7.15
CA CYS A 459 -11.96 6.13 -8.59
C CYS A 459 -11.48 4.70 -8.92
N THR A 460 -11.58 4.30 -10.19
CA THR A 460 -11.17 2.98 -10.68
C THR A 460 -9.66 2.70 -10.65
N ASN A 461 -8.80 3.67 -10.31
CA ASN A 461 -7.33 3.47 -10.25
C ASN A 461 -6.87 2.53 -9.13
N SER A 462 -7.75 2.19 -8.20
CA SER A 462 -7.50 1.21 -7.13
C SER A 462 -6.31 1.55 -6.22
N CYS A 463 -6.16 2.83 -5.88
CA CYS A 463 -5.10 3.25 -4.95
C CYS A 463 -5.36 2.72 -3.53
N GLY A 464 -6.63 2.59 -3.10
CA GLY A 464 -7.05 1.91 -1.87
C GLY A 464 -7.11 0.39 -2.01
N GLN A 465 -6.77 -0.20 -3.18
CA GLN A 465 -6.71 -1.66 -3.40
C GLN A 465 -8.07 -2.38 -3.30
N HIS A 466 -9.16 -1.72 -3.67
CA HIS A 466 -10.52 -2.22 -3.53
C HIS A 466 -10.81 -3.57 -4.23
N HIS A 467 -10.02 -3.95 -5.25
CA HIS A 467 -10.22 -5.22 -5.95
C HIS A 467 -9.86 -6.45 -5.13
N VAL A 468 -9.00 -6.31 -4.13
CA VAL A 468 -8.46 -7.42 -3.35
C VAL A 468 -8.94 -7.43 -1.90
N ALA A 469 -9.86 -6.57 -1.56
CA ALA A 469 -10.50 -6.54 -0.23
C ALA A 469 -11.75 -7.42 -0.21
N ASP A 470 -12.11 -7.91 0.97
CA ASP A 470 -13.36 -8.65 1.19
C ASP A 470 -14.57 -7.81 0.79
N ILE A 471 -14.58 -6.53 1.19
CA ILE A 471 -15.53 -5.51 0.74
C ILE A 471 -14.74 -4.37 0.10
N GLY A 472 -14.91 -4.16 -1.19
CA GLY A 472 -14.22 -3.12 -1.96
C GLY A 472 -15.17 -2.07 -2.50
N PHE A 473 -14.73 -0.80 -2.48
CA PHE A 473 -15.48 0.29 -3.10
C PHE A 473 -14.61 1.10 -4.05
N HIS A 474 -15.17 1.47 -5.19
CA HIS A 474 -14.60 2.55 -6.00
C HIS A 474 -15.65 3.58 -6.40
N GLY A 475 -15.23 4.85 -6.37
CA GLY A 475 -16.08 5.98 -6.72
C GLY A 475 -16.51 5.97 -8.18
N ALA A 476 -17.73 6.43 -8.40
CA ALA A 476 -18.34 6.60 -9.71
C ALA A 476 -19.33 7.77 -9.68
N GLU A 477 -19.36 8.56 -10.74
CA GLU A 477 -20.47 9.49 -10.96
C GLU A 477 -21.74 8.72 -11.28
N ARG A 478 -22.85 9.12 -10.69
CA ARG A 478 -24.19 8.64 -10.99
C ARG A 478 -25.06 9.78 -11.52
N ARG A 479 -26.04 9.45 -12.30
CA ARG A 479 -27.08 10.41 -12.74
C ARG A 479 -28.44 9.96 -12.27
N ALA A 480 -29.13 10.85 -11.56
CA ALA A 480 -30.47 10.62 -11.05
C ALA A 480 -31.28 11.93 -11.10
N HIS A 481 -32.55 11.84 -11.50
CA HIS A 481 -33.45 13.00 -11.59
C HIS A 481 -32.87 14.20 -12.36
N GLY A 482 -32.06 13.93 -13.41
CA GLY A 482 -31.41 14.95 -14.24
C GLY A 482 -30.18 15.62 -13.62
N LYS A 483 -29.75 15.20 -12.43
CA LYS A 483 -28.57 15.73 -11.72
C LYS A 483 -27.46 14.71 -11.64
N SER A 484 -26.20 15.16 -11.55
CA SER A 484 -25.06 14.35 -11.14
C SER A 484 -25.09 14.11 -9.64
N ALA A 485 -24.69 12.91 -9.20
CA ALA A 485 -24.68 12.52 -7.81
C ALA A 485 -23.46 11.61 -7.51
N PRO A 486 -22.90 11.66 -6.30
CA PRO A 486 -21.80 10.77 -5.90
C PRO A 486 -22.34 9.35 -5.68
N GLY A 487 -21.57 8.37 -6.14
CA GLY A 487 -21.91 6.97 -5.95
C GLY A 487 -20.70 6.08 -5.92
N TYR A 488 -20.91 4.82 -5.57
CA TYR A 488 -19.86 3.81 -5.50
C TYR A 488 -20.32 2.50 -6.13
N THR A 489 -19.34 1.81 -6.74
CA THR A 489 -19.48 0.40 -7.08
C THR A 489 -18.94 -0.42 -5.92
N MET A 490 -19.76 -1.30 -5.36
CA MET A 490 -19.39 -2.25 -4.31
C MET A 490 -18.95 -3.57 -4.93
N LEU A 491 -17.80 -4.04 -4.51
CA LEU A 491 -17.23 -5.34 -4.86
C LEU A 491 -17.18 -6.20 -3.60
N LEU A 492 -17.38 -7.51 -3.73
CA LEU A 492 -17.33 -8.48 -2.64
C LEU A 492 -16.40 -9.64 -3.01
N GLY A 493 -15.74 -10.23 -2.02
CA GLY A 493 -15.02 -11.48 -2.12
C GLY A 493 -13.63 -11.38 -2.75
N GLY A 494 -13.00 -10.18 -2.74
CA GLY A 494 -11.58 -10.06 -3.09
C GLY A 494 -10.69 -10.73 -2.03
N PHE A 495 -9.55 -11.29 -2.47
CA PHE A 495 -8.62 -11.98 -1.58
C PHE A 495 -7.18 -11.91 -2.11
N VAL A 496 -6.21 -11.85 -1.23
CA VAL A 496 -4.79 -12.07 -1.50
C VAL A 496 -4.15 -12.81 -0.32
N GLY A 497 -3.53 -13.92 -0.61
CA GLY A 497 -2.91 -14.80 0.39
C GLY A 497 -2.67 -16.19 -0.19
N ASP A 498 -1.94 -17.05 0.51
CA ASP A 498 -1.60 -18.42 0.11
C ASP A 498 -1.03 -18.52 -1.32
N ALA A 499 -0.25 -17.51 -1.70
CA ALA A 499 0.27 -17.32 -3.05
C ALA A 499 -0.82 -17.33 -4.14
N LYS A 500 -2.03 -16.88 -3.79
CA LYS A 500 -3.19 -16.73 -4.68
C LYS A 500 -3.73 -15.31 -4.61
N ILE A 501 -4.49 -14.95 -5.63
CA ILE A 501 -5.24 -13.70 -5.68
C ILE A 501 -6.60 -13.95 -6.32
N GLU A 502 -7.62 -13.38 -5.73
CA GLU A 502 -8.96 -13.33 -6.29
C GLU A 502 -9.44 -11.88 -6.30
N PHE A 503 -10.03 -11.45 -7.38
CA PHE A 503 -10.60 -10.10 -7.46
C PHE A 503 -12.05 -10.12 -7.05
N GLY A 504 -12.43 -9.12 -6.26
CA GLY A 504 -13.82 -8.93 -5.85
C GLY A 504 -14.74 -8.76 -7.05
N GLU A 505 -15.87 -9.41 -7.00
CA GLU A 505 -16.93 -9.34 -8.00
C GLU A 505 -17.89 -8.19 -7.68
N ARG A 506 -18.43 -7.56 -8.72
CA ARG A 506 -19.40 -6.47 -8.53
C ARG A 506 -20.72 -6.99 -7.95
N ALA A 507 -20.99 -6.59 -6.71
CA ALA A 507 -22.28 -6.87 -6.06
C ALA A 507 -23.37 -5.88 -6.51
N THR A 508 -23.12 -4.59 -6.37
CA THR A 508 -24.12 -3.56 -6.69
C THR A 508 -23.46 -2.21 -6.99
N ARG A 509 -24.28 -1.24 -7.40
CA ARG A 509 -23.92 0.19 -7.44
C ARG A 509 -24.83 0.93 -6.46
N LEU A 510 -24.30 1.89 -5.74
CA LEU A 510 -25.02 2.57 -4.67
C LEU A 510 -24.85 4.09 -4.78
N PRO A 511 -25.85 4.88 -4.39
CA PRO A 511 -25.61 6.24 -3.93
C PRO A 511 -24.55 6.25 -2.82
N ALA A 512 -23.71 7.27 -2.73
CA ALA A 512 -22.70 7.36 -1.68
C ALA A 512 -23.32 7.24 -0.27
N LYS A 513 -24.46 7.88 -0.05
CA LYS A 513 -25.19 7.87 1.24
C LYS A 513 -25.77 6.51 1.62
N SER A 514 -26.01 5.61 0.66
CA SER A 514 -26.52 4.25 0.93
C SER A 514 -25.40 3.23 1.21
N ALA A 515 -24.13 3.55 0.92
CA ALA A 515 -23.03 2.62 1.03
C ALA A 515 -22.77 2.14 2.49
N PRO A 516 -22.84 3.00 3.54
CA PRO A 516 -22.70 2.55 4.92
C PRO A 516 -23.73 1.51 5.33
N GLU A 517 -24.99 1.68 4.97
CA GLU A 517 -26.07 0.74 5.25
C GLU A 517 -25.82 -0.62 4.55
N ALA A 518 -25.33 -0.59 3.29
CA ALA A 518 -24.98 -1.82 2.58
C ALA A 518 -23.87 -2.60 3.30
N VAL A 519 -22.87 -1.90 3.84
CA VAL A 519 -21.80 -2.53 4.64
C VAL A 519 -22.35 -3.13 5.92
N VAL A 520 -23.16 -2.38 6.67
CA VAL A 520 -23.79 -2.86 7.91
C VAL A 520 -24.56 -4.16 7.67
N ARG A 521 -25.37 -4.23 6.61
CA ARG A 521 -26.15 -5.43 6.28
C ARG A 521 -25.25 -6.64 5.97
N VAL A 522 -24.21 -6.44 5.15
CA VAL A 522 -23.30 -7.53 4.79
C VAL A 522 -22.49 -8.00 5.99
N VAL A 523 -21.96 -7.08 6.79
CA VAL A 523 -21.15 -7.40 7.98
C VAL A 523 -21.99 -8.10 9.04
N ARG A 524 -23.21 -7.61 9.31
CA ARG A 524 -24.14 -8.24 10.25
C ARG A 524 -24.45 -9.66 9.83
N ARG A 525 -24.86 -9.84 8.58
CA ARG A 525 -25.18 -11.15 8.05
C ARG A 525 -24.00 -12.12 8.11
N PHE A 526 -22.80 -11.68 7.71
CA PHE A 526 -21.58 -12.48 7.87
C PHE A 526 -21.33 -12.86 9.32
N ASN A 527 -21.42 -11.90 10.24
CA ASN A 527 -21.19 -12.15 11.66
C ASN A 527 -22.16 -13.17 12.27
N ASP A 528 -23.42 -13.11 11.84
CA ASP A 528 -24.50 -13.96 12.36
C ASP A 528 -24.52 -15.38 11.73
N GLU A 529 -24.07 -15.50 10.48
CA GLU A 529 -24.18 -16.74 9.69
C GLU A 529 -22.89 -17.53 9.53
N ARG A 530 -21.71 -16.91 9.77
CA ARG A 530 -20.43 -17.57 9.55
C ARG A 530 -20.21 -18.76 10.48
N ASP A 531 -19.65 -19.83 9.94
CA ASP A 531 -19.15 -20.95 10.72
C ASP A 531 -17.84 -20.60 11.45
N ALA A 532 -17.50 -21.35 12.49
CA ALA A 532 -16.27 -21.13 13.25
C ALA A 532 -15.02 -21.27 12.34
N GLY A 533 -14.25 -20.19 12.19
CA GLY A 533 -13.06 -20.15 11.34
C GLY A 533 -13.34 -19.98 9.85
N GLU A 534 -14.59 -19.78 9.44
CA GLU A 534 -14.95 -19.54 8.04
C GLU A 534 -14.46 -18.18 7.56
N SER A 535 -13.79 -18.15 6.41
CA SER A 535 -13.40 -16.90 5.75
C SER A 535 -14.61 -16.19 5.14
N PHE A 536 -14.50 -14.88 4.94
CA PHE A 536 -15.55 -14.11 4.28
C PHE A 536 -15.87 -14.64 2.87
N ARG A 537 -14.86 -15.05 2.10
CA ARG A 537 -15.05 -15.65 0.78
C ARG A 537 -15.78 -16.99 0.87
N GLY A 538 -15.40 -17.86 1.82
CA GLY A 538 -16.11 -19.14 2.03
C GLY A 538 -17.57 -18.94 2.37
N TRP A 539 -17.87 -17.97 3.23
CA TRP A 539 -19.24 -17.61 3.56
C TRP A 539 -20.03 -17.09 2.33
N ILE A 540 -19.42 -16.20 1.50
CA ILE A 540 -20.06 -15.73 0.26
C ILE A 540 -20.44 -16.91 -0.63
N ASP A 541 -19.53 -17.85 -0.87
CA ASP A 541 -19.74 -18.99 -1.75
C ASP A 541 -20.89 -19.88 -1.21
N ARG A 542 -20.91 -20.12 0.09
CA ARG A 542 -21.97 -20.87 0.79
C ARG A 542 -23.31 -20.13 0.79
N SER A 543 -23.31 -18.80 0.82
CA SER A 543 -24.51 -17.94 0.81
C SER A 543 -25.11 -17.72 -0.59
N GLY A 544 -24.65 -18.45 -1.60
CA GLY A 544 -25.18 -18.39 -2.96
C GLY A 544 -24.46 -17.37 -3.86
N GLY A 545 -23.27 -16.92 -3.46
CA GLY A 545 -22.38 -16.09 -4.25
C GLY A 545 -22.70 -14.59 -4.23
N VAL A 546 -21.79 -13.80 -4.79
CA VAL A 546 -21.90 -12.33 -4.83
C VAL A 546 -23.17 -11.84 -5.50
N ALA A 547 -23.63 -12.53 -6.54
CA ALA A 547 -24.85 -12.14 -7.25
C ALA A 547 -26.13 -12.22 -6.38
N THR A 548 -26.20 -13.17 -5.44
CA THR A 548 -27.32 -13.30 -4.49
C THR A 548 -27.30 -12.14 -3.50
N LEU A 549 -26.15 -11.88 -2.87
CA LEU A 549 -25.99 -10.75 -1.96
C LEU A 549 -26.26 -9.40 -2.67
N GLY A 550 -25.83 -9.26 -3.92
CA GLY A 550 -26.07 -8.07 -4.72
C GLY A 550 -27.56 -7.82 -5.00
N LYS A 551 -28.38 -8.88 -5.17
CA LYS A 551 -29.85 -8.75 -5.31
C LYS A 551 -30.52 -8.23 -4.04
N GLU A 552 -30.07 -8.67 -2.89
CA GLU A 552 -30.59 -8.23 -1.59
C GLU A 552 -30.26 -6.75 -1.31
N LEU A 553 -29.11 -6.27 -1.81
CA LEU A 553 -28.71 -4.87 -1.67
C LEU A 553 -29.32 -3.93 -2.73
N LYS A 554 -30.04 -4.47 -3.70
CA LYS A 554 -30.54 -3.68 -4.84
C LYS A 554 -31.53 -2.59 -4.46
N GLU A 555 -32.29 -2.77 -3.39
CA GLU A 555 -33.21 -1.74 -2.88
C GLU A 555 -32.48 -0.47 -2.41
N LEU A 556 -31.18 -0.57 -2.06
CA LEU A 556 -30.36 0.56 -1.67
C LEU A 556 -29.82 1.35 -2.89
N ASP A 557 -29.98 0.84 -4.13
CA ASP A 557 -29.58 1.52 -5.37
C ASP A 557 -30.69 2.48 -5.85
N VAL A 558 -31.21 3.29 -4.96
CA VAL A 558 -32.30 4.25 -5.25
C VAL A 558 -31.86 5.64 -4.80
N PHE A 559 -31.99 6.61 -5.68
CA PHE A 559 -31.85 8.03 -5.34
C PHE A 559 -33.24 8.62 -5.04
N PRO A 560 -33.46 9.21 -3.87
CA PRO A 560 -34.63 10.03 -3.62
C PRO A 560 -34.64 11.24 -4.56
N LYS A 561 -35.78 11.90 -4.69
CA LYS A 561 -35.80 13.16 -5.44
C LYS A 561 -34.98 14.23 -4.69
N PRO A 562 -34.36 15.17 -5.43
CA PRO A 562 -33.52 16.21 -4.80
C PRO A 562 -34.24 17.13 -3.81
N ASP A 563 -35.56 17.24 -3.91
CA ASP A 563 -36.43 17.98 -3.00
C ASP A 563 -36.88 17.15 -1.78
N GLU A 564 -36.85 15.82 -1.89
CA GLU A 564 -37.13 14.90 -0.78
C GLU A 564 -35.88 14.72 0.12
N ASP A 565 -34.71 14.50 -0.48
CA ASP A 565 -33.44 14.43 0.25
C ASP A 565 -32.26 14.96 -0.60
N PRO A 566 -31.90 16.24 -0.46
CA PRO A 566 -30.80 16.84 -1.18
C PRO A 566 -29.43 16.27 -0.83
N SER A 567 -29.28 15.62 0.35
CA SER A 567 -27.99 15.09 0.79
C SER A 567 -27.42 13.99 -0.11
N PHE A 568 -28.26 13.28 -0.86
CA PHE A 568 -27.85 12.28 -1.85
C PHE A 568 -27.13 12.86 -3.06
N PHE A 569 -27.20 14.20 -3.25
CA PHE A 569 -26.57 14.94 -4.34
C PHE A 569 -25.40 15.78 -3.86
N VAL A 570 -24.92 15.54 -2.65
CA VAL A 570 -23.72 16.17 -2.05
C VAL A 570 -22.78 15.05 -1.62
N ASP A 571 -21.50 15.16 -1.97
CA ASP A 571 -20.51 14.16 -1.53
C ASP A 571 -20.15 14.35 -0.04
N TYR A 572 -19.49 13.37 0.54
CA TYR A 572 -18.97 13.48 1.91
C TYR A 572 -17.96 14.61 2.00
N ASP A 573 -17.94 15.29 3.14
CA ASP A 573 -17.04 16.43 3.42
C ASP A 573 -17.21 17.65 2.49
N GLU A 574 -18.28 17.68 1.68
CA GLU A 574 -18.63 18.78 0.81
C GLU A 574 -19.92 19.48 1.28
N THR A 575 -20.06 20.75 0.90
CA THR A 575 -21.25 21.56 1.25
C THR A 575 -22.09 21.95 0.03
N GLY A 576 -21.53 21.82 -1.17
CA GLY A 576 -22.18 22.17 -2.45
C GLY A 576 -22.73 20.96 -3.21
N PRO A 577 -23.55 21.20 -4.22
CA PRO A 577 -24.01 20.14 -5.11
C PRO A 577 -22.83 19.40 -5.75
N TYR A 578 -22.96 18.09 -5.85
CA TYR A 578 -21.93 17.26 -6.43
C TYR A 578 -21.67 17.59 -7.91
N THR A 579 -20.40 17.76 -8.24
CA THR A 579 -19.90 17.88 -9.61
C THR A 579 -18.73 16.91 -9.78
N ALA A 580 -18.77 16.11 -10.85
CA ALA A 580 -17.66 15.22 -11.18
C ALA A 580 -16.55 16.02 -11.87
N GLU A 581 -15.73 16.70 -11.09
CA GLU A 581 -14.53 17.36 -11.62
C GLU A 581 -13.39 16.34 -11.72
N ILE A 582 -13.25 15.73 -12.87
CA ILE A 582 -12.11 14.85 -13.16
C ILE A 582 -11.04 15.69 -13.85
N GLY A 583 -10.00 16.03 -13.12
CA GLY A 583 -8.81 16.65 -13.69
C GLY A 583 -7.96 15.64 -14.48
N GLU A 584 -7.00 16.14 -15.23
CA GLU A 584 -6.04 15.28 -15.93
C GLU A 584 -5.13 14.55 -14.95
N SER A 585 -4.82 13.30 -15.28
CA SER A 585 -3.87 12.52 -14.52
C SER A 585 -2.46 13.03 -14.76
N GLU A 586 -1.83 13.62 -13.76
CA GLU A 586 -0.42 14.02 -13.86
C GLU A 586 0.52 12.85 -14.23
N CYS A 587 0.13 11.61 -13.98
CA CYS A 587 0.87 10.42 -14.41
C CYS A 587 0.42 9.86 -15.76
N ALA A 588 -0.57 10.43 -16.42
CA ALA A 588 -1.17 9.87 -17.65
C ALA A 588 -0.77 10.62 -18.93
N THR A 589 -0.06 11.70 -18.79
CA THR A 589 0.48 12.48 -19.92
C THR A 589 1.92 12.10 -20.20
#